data_fdecb801a5acedd089943da1bc278c10
#
_entry.id   fdecb801a5acedd089943da1bc278c10
#
_cell.length_a   1.000
_cell.length_b   1.000
_cell.length_c   1.000
_cell.angle_alpha   90.00
_cell.angle_beta   90.00
_cell.angle_gamma   90.00
#
_symmetry.space_group_name_H-M   'P 1'
#
loop_
_entity.id
_entity.type
_entity.pdbx_description
1 polymer ?
#
loop_
_entity_poly.entity_id
_entity_poly.type
_entity_poly.pdbx_seq_one_letter_code
_entity_poly.pdbx_strand_id
1 'polypeptide(L)'
;HPHQPMNDRWQVISVSHHGVQPLADNSGGEGTQLSNSVSFIPGTQEWRPPYRYKPTADGDEVATVVGPPGEEIYVNEYGAVKVHFHWDRRGSADHSASCWVRVAMGWSGNGYGFSAVPRIGTQVLVSYLNGDIDRPIITGCTYDGRNAPPIKFPENKTQTTFRSQTHKGEGFNELRFEDAGGKQEVFLHAQKDMNTVVQNDKGTTVGANHTETVMQNQKISVHGTQTTAVQADQKNIVFGKQHSIVDGEVLIASAQGIRLISGNSALQLNPDGTITLVCNNFDFYGHGSGRIGTGELLDLNMDGAGPGNLKMEPDTSTIAQAKDQFFPKK
;
A
#
# COMPACT_ATOMS: atom_id res chain seq x y z
N HIS A 1 24.22 -37.51 68.03
CA HIS A 1 24.77 -38.78 67.55
C HIS A 1 26.00 -39.11 68.36
N PRO A 2 26.27 -40.39 68.72
CA PRO A 2 27.47 -40.76 69.48
C PRO A 2 28.78 -40.43 68.76
N HIS A 3 28.75 -40.38 67.43
CA HIS A 3 29.89 -39.96 66.62
C HIS A 3 29.86 -38.42 66.49
N GLN A 4 30.75 -37.75 67.18
CA GLN A 4 30.82 -36.28 67.28
C GLN A 4 30.75 -35.53 65.97
N PRO A 5 31.44 -35.94 64.87
CA PRO A 5 31.39 -35.33 63.58
C PRO A 5 30.00 -35.29 62.92
N MET A 6 29.06 -36.13 63.41
CA MET A 6 27.66 -36.10 62.91
C MET A 6 26.77 -35.09 63.58
N ASN A 7 27.24 -34.42 64.63
CA ASN A 7 26.51 -33.43 65.39
C ASN A 7 26.80 -31.99 64.89
N ASP A 8 26.49 -31.75 63.62
CA ASP A 8 26.72 -30.49 62.93
C ASP A 8 25.46 -30.09 62.13
N ARG A 9 25.50 -28.93 61.47
CA ARG A 9 24.46 -28.54 60.51
C ARG A 9 24.66 -29.26 59.18
N TRP A 10 23.59 -29.87 58.73
CA TRP A 10 23.57 -30.61 57.46
C TRP A 10 22.53 -30.04 56.54
N GLN A 11 22.84 -29.93 55.26
CA GLN A 11 21.90 -29.59 54.20
C GLN A 11 21.44 -30.89 53.53
N VAL A 12 20.13 -31.13 53.56
CA VAL A 12 19.52 -32.26 52.84
C VAL A 12 19.52 -31.95 51.35
N ILE A 13 20.07 -32.82 50.54
CA ILE A 13 20.16 -32.67 49.08
C ILE A 13 19.24 -33.64 48.31
N SER A 14 18.86 -34.74 48.94
CA SER A 14 17.95 -35.71 48.34
C SER A 14 17.25 -36.52 49.45
N VAL A 15 15.97 -36.81 49.21
CA VAL A 15 15.20 -37.73 50.06
C VAL A 15 14.45 -38.69 49.13
N SER A 16 14.57 -40.00 49.44
CA SER A 16 13.79 -41.04 48.77
C SER A 16 12.94 -41.75 49.82
N HIS A 17 11.64 -41.82 49.63
CA HIS A 17 10.72 -42.55 50.48
C HIS A 17 10.24 -43.81 49.75
N HIS A 18 10.28 -44.93 50.45
CA HIS A 18 9.73 -46.18 49.94
C HIS A 18 8.70 -46.71 50.96
N GLY A 19 7.47 -46.91 50.51
CA GLY A 19 6.40 -47.43 51.36
C GLY A 19 5.78 -48.66 50.73
N VAL A 20 5.55 -49.67 51.54
CA VAL A 20 4.78 -50.88 51.16
C VAL A 20 3.65 -51.05 52.12
N GLN A 21 2.48 -51.14 51.61
CA GLN A 21 1.23 -51.46 52.36
C GLN A 21 0.74 -52.80 51.83
N PRO A 22 0.92 -53.91 52.58
CA PRO A 22 0.34 -55.20 52.22
C PRO A 22 -1.20 -55.11 52.18
N LEU A 23 -1.83 -55.82 51.26
CA LEU A 23 -3.26 -55.98 51.21
C LEU A 23 -3.74 -56.68 52.46
N ALA A 24 -4.88 -56.29 53.04
CA ALA A 24 -5.46 -56.84 54.25
C ALA A 24 -5.78 -58.34 54.17
N ASP A 25 -5.70 -58.92 52.98
CA ASP A 25 -6.00 -60.32 52.67
C ASP A 25 -4.76 -61.21 52.65
N ASN A 26 -3.60 -60.66 52.91
CA ASN A 26 -2.37 -61.44 52.97
C ASN A 26 -2.17 -61.97 54.39
N SER A 27 -2.33 -63.29 54.58
CA SER A 27 -2.18 -64.02 55.83
C SER A 27 -0.80 -64.02 56.40
N GLY A 28 0.11 -63.19 55.96
CA GLY A 28 1.54 -63.18 56.33
C GLY A 28 1.92 -62.12 57.37
N GLY A 29 1.07 -61.39 57.99
CA GLY A 29 1.32 -60.62 59.19
C GLY A 29 2.34 -59.47 59.11
N GLU A 30 2.76 -59.08 57.90
CA GLU A 30 3.64 -57.90 57.74
C GLU A 30 2.77 -56.59 57.67
N GLY A 31 3.04 -55.73 58.67
CA GLY A 31 2.38 -54.39 58.69
C GLY A 31 2.92 -53.45 57.61
N THR A 32 2.28 -52.30 57.47
CA THR A 32 2.77 -51.21 56.60
C THR A 32 4.23 -50.86 56.95
N GLN A 33 5.09 -50.95 55.97
CA GLN A 33 6.50 -50.58 56.08
C GLN A 33 6.76 -49.27 55.34
N LEU A 34 7.45 -48.35 56.02
CA LEU A 34 7.94 -47.12 55.43
C LEU A 34 9.43 -47.00 55.70
N SER A 35 10.24 -46.86 54.65
CA SER A 35 11.65 -46.54 54.73
C SER A 35 11.97 -45.26 54.04
N ASN A 36 12.95 -44.51 54.47
CA ASN A 36 13.46 -43.34 53.78
C ASN A 36 14.99 -43.39 53.75
N SER A 37 15.53 -42.85 52.67
CA SER A 37 16.96 -42.63 52.48
C SER A 37 17.17 -41.15 52.24
N VAL A 38 18.08 -40.56 52.99
CA VAL A 38 18.37 -39.13 52.93
C VAL A 38 19.86 -38.97 52.61
N SER A 39 20.15 -38.18 51.59
CA SER A 39 21.49 -37.72 51.26
C SER A 39 21.67 -36.28 51.73
N PHE A 40 22.79 -36.00 52.35
CA PHE A 40 23.05 -34.66 52.87
C PHE A 40 24.55 -34.32 52.78
N ILE A 41 24.86 -33.01 52.81
CA ILE A 41 26.22 -32.47 52.84
C ILE A 41 26.38 -31.58 54.05
N PRO A 42 27.62 -31.29 54.52
CA PRO A 42 27.83 -30.28 55.57
C PRO A 42 27.18 -28.95 55.23
N GLY A 43 26.49 -28.34 56.21
CA GLY A 43 25.78 -27.07 56.02
C GLY A 43 26.67 -25.87 55.69
N THR A 44 27.97 -26.04 55.76
CA THR A 44 28.99 -25.07 55.35
C THR A 44 29.37 -25.18 53.88
N GLN A 45 28.93 -26.23 53.16
CA GLN A 45 29.21 -26.46 51.75
C GLN A 45 28.02 -25.98 50.92
N GLU A 46 28.31 -25.24 49.86
CA GLU A 46 27.30 -24.89 48.84
C GLU A 46 27.03 -26.14 47.98
N TRP A 47 25.74 -26.53 47.90
CA TRP A 47 25.31 -27.59 47.00
C TRP A 47 24.65 -26.97 45.74
N ARG A 48 25.09 -27.50 44.60
CA ARG A 48 24.45 -27.21 43.32
C ARG A 48 24.00 -28.51 42.69
N PRO A 49 22.73 -28.59 42.22
CA PRO A 49 22.27 -29.78 41.52
C PRO A 49 23.12 -30.02 40.26
N PRO A 50 23.27 -31.27 39.82
CA PRO A 50 23.94 -31.56 38.58
C PRO A 50 23.22 -30.87 37.42
N TYR A 51 24.01 -30.29 36.51
CA TYR A 51 23.47 -29.60 35.34
C TYR A 51 22.64 -30.58 34.51
N ARG A 52 21.39 -30.16 34.18
CA ARG A 52 20.53 -30.90 33.26
C ARG A 52 20.39 -30.07 32.00
N TYR A 53 20.66 -30.67 30.85
CA TYR A 53 20.41 -30.03 29.57
C TYR A 53 18.91 -29.80 29.41
N LYS A 54 18.54 -28.60 28.97
CA LYS A 54 17.16 -28.32 28.55
C LYS A 54 16.84 -29.19 27.33
N PRO A 55 15.58 -29.64 27.17
CA PRO A 55 15.12 -30.19 25.91
C PRO A 55 15.36 -29.18 24.79
N THR A 56 15.86 -29.62 23.66
CA THR A 56 16.11 -28.80 22.48
C THR A 56 15.14 -29.18 21.38
N ALA A 57 14.69 -28.17 20.58
CA ALA A 57 13.97 -28.41 19.35
C ALA A 57 14.97 -28.81 18.24
N ASP A 58 14.65 -29.87 17.50
CA ASP A 58 15.52 -30.43 16.45
C ASP A 58 15.45 -29.64 15.13
N GLY A 59 14.49 -28.71 14.98
CA GLY A 59 14.31 -27.93 13.75
C GLY A 59 13.19 -26.95 13.85
N ASP A 60 12.79 -26.42 12.70
CA ASP A 60 11.66 -25.49 12.56
C ASP A 60 10.32 -26.23 12.63
N GLU A 61 9.33 -25.56 13.17
CA GLU A 61 7.97 -26.08 13.28
C GLU A 61 6.99 -25.18 12.53
N VAL A 62 5.90 -25.80 12.09
CA VAL A 62 4.80 -25.08 11.46
C VAL A 62 3.73 -24.75 12.49
N ALA A 63 3.27 -23.51 12.53
CA ALA A 63 2.20 -23.05 13.39
C ALA A 63 1.22 -22.15 12.62
N THR A 64 0.03 -21.95 13.18
CA THR A 64 -0.98 -21.03 12.64
C THR A 64 -1.08 -19.81 13.55
N VAL A 65 -1.09 -18.61 12.97
CA VAL A 65 -1.32 -17.36 13.72
C VAL A 65 -2.75 -17.33 14.24
N VAL A 66 -2.91 -16.98 15.52
CA VAL A 66 -4.20 -16.97 16.20
C VAL A 66 -4.41 -15.68 16.97
N GLY A 67 -5.67 -15.44 17.37
CA GLY A 67 -6.04 -14.24 18.13
C GLY A 67 -7.49 -14.32 18.64
N PRO A 68 -8.02 -13.20 19.15
CA PRO A 68 -9.39 -13.11 19.62
C PRO A 68 -10.41 -13.39 18.52
N PRO A 69 -11.58 -13.96 18.84
CA PRO A 69 -12.65 -14.16 17.86
C PRO A 69 -13.07 -12.83 17.20
N GLY A 70 -13.27 -12.85 15.88
CA GLY A 70 -13.68 -11.70 15.08
C GLY A 70 -12.57 -10.70 14.77
N GLU A 71 -11.30 -10.98 15.15
CA GLU A 71 -10.14 -10.23 14.72
C GLU A 71 -9.44 -10.90 13.52
N GLU A 72 -8.83 -10.08 12.66
CA GLU A 72 -8.00 -10.52 11.54
C GLU A 72 -6.52 -10.28 11.81
N ILE A 73 -6.20 -9.29 12.67
CA ILE A 73 -4.84 -8.89 13.01
C ILE A 73 -4.76 -8.75 14.53
N TYR A 74 -3.85 -9.50 15.16
CA TYR A 74 -3.63 -9.43 16.59
C TYR A 74 -2.13 -9.38 16.91
N VAL A 75 -1.65 -8.21 17.31
CA VAL A 75 -0.23 -7.91 17.52
C VAL A 75 -0.03 -7.10 18.78
N ASN A 76 1.17 -7.18 19.37
CA ASN A 76 1.61 -6.27 20.43
C ASN A 76 2.34 -5.05 19.84
N GLU A 77 2.85 -4.18 20.70
CA GLU A 77 3.59 -2.95 20.35
C GLU A 77 4.89 -3.20 19.54
N TYR A 78 5.40 -4.42 19.54
CA TYR A 78 6.58 -4.82 18.77
C TYR A 78 6.26 -5.60 17.49
N GLY A 79 4.98 -5.75 17.14
CA GLY A 79 4.56 -6.54 15.99
C GLY A 79 4.69 -8.05 16.18
N ALA A 80 4.82 -8.54 17.43
CA ALA A 80 4.78 -9.95 17.74
C ALA A 80 3.35 -10.49 17.67
N VAL A 81 3.20 -11.75 17.30
CA VAL A 81 1.91 -12.43 17.15
C VAL A 81 1.78 -13.63 18.08
N LYS A 82 0.58 -14.17 18.21
CA LYS A 82 0.28 -15.41 18.89
C LYS A 82 0.13 -16.53 17.87
N VAL A 83 0.59 -17.74 18.21
CA VAL A 83 0.53 -18.89 17.32
C VAL A 83 -0.05 -20.12 18.05
N HIS A 84 -0.67 -21.00 17.28
CA HIS A 84 -1.10 -22.31 17.73
C HIS A 84 -0.33 -23.37 16.94
N PHE A 85 0.41 -24.22 17.67
CA PHE A 85 1.17 -25.31 17.06
C PHE A 85 0.27 -26.49 16.73
N HIS A 86 0.54 -27.19 15.63
CA HIS A 86 -0.30 -28.28 15.16
C HIS A 86 -0.31 -29.50 16.10
N TRP A 87 0.72 -29.65 16.92
CA TRP A 87 0.82 -30.72 17.92
C TRP A 87 0.09 -30.40 19.23
N ASP A 88 -0.24 -29.14 19.48
CA ASP A 88 -0.95 -28.75 20.70
C ASP A 88 -2.42 -29.20 20.63
N ARG A 89 -2.71 -30.29 21.33
CA ARG A 89 -4.04 -30.89 21.43
C ARG A 89 -4.85 -30.37 22.62
N ARG A 90 -4.25 -29.59 23.51
CA ARG A 90 -4.85 -29.16 24.78
C ARG A 90 -5.17 -27.68 24.78
N GLY A 91 -4.38 -26.87 24.09
CA GLY A 91 -4.59 -25.44 23.97
C GLY A 91 -5.72 -25.07 23.03
N SER A 92 -6.48 -24.03 23.34
CA SER A 92 -7.43 -23.41 22.42
C SER A 92 -6.66 -22.65 21.34
N ALA A 93 -7.13 -22.72 20.08
CA ALA A 93 -6.55 -21.96 18.97
C ALA A 93 -7.03 -20.48 19.00
N ASP A 94 -6.68 -19.76 20.07
CA ASP A 94 -7.06 -18.38 20.32
C ASP A 94 -5.89 -17.53 20.86
N HIS A 95 -6.16 -16.35 21.36
CA HIS A 95 -5.15 -15.42 21.91
C HIS A 95 -4.38 -15.95 23.13
N SER A 96 -4.78 -17.08 23.73
CA SER A 96 -4.12 -17.71 24.87
C SER A 96 -3.15 -18.83 24.47
N ALA A 97 -3.13 -19.23 23.18
CA ALA A 97 -2.42 -20.42 22.68
C ALA A 97 -0.88 -20.39 22.89
N SER A 98 -0.27 -19.22 22.89
CA SER A 98 1.18 -19.08 23.07
C SER A 98 1.58 -17.80 23.81
N CYS A 99 2.87 -17.66 24.11
CA CYS A 99 3.49 -16.38 24.38
C CYS A 99 3.44 -15.48 23.11
N TRP A 100 3.84 -14.22 23.23
CA TRP A 100 4.09 -13.36 22.08
C TRP A 100 5.35 -13.82 21.35
N VAL A 101 5.21 -14.23 20.09
CA VAL A 101 6.30 -14.70 19.24
C VAL A 101 6.69 -13.57 18.29
N ARG A 102 7.98 -13.18 18.31
CA ARG A 102 8.52 -12.14 17.43
C ARG A 102 8.55 -12.65 16.00
N VAL A 103 8.32 -11.72 15.05
CA VAL A 103 8.40 -11.99 13.62
C VAL A 103 9.70 -11.41 13.07
N ALA A 104 10.52 -12.22 12.43
CA ALA A 104 11.69 -11.76 11.70
C ALA A 104 11.24 -11.02 10.44
N MET A 105 11.65 -9.76 10.30
CA MET A 105 11.43 -8.95 9.12
C MET A 105 12.71 -8.85 8.30
N GLY A 106 12.60 -8.71 6.98
CA GLY A 106 13.75 -8.63 6.10
C GLY A 106 14.67 -7.42 6.37
N TRP A 107 14.14 -6.39 7.00
CA TRP A 107 14.88 -5.19 7.41
C TRP A 107 14.17 -4.53 8.58
N SER A 108 14.91 -4.25 9.68
CA SER A 108 14.35 -3.63 10.88
C SER A 108 15.37 -2.74 11.55
N GLY A 109 14.97 -1.52 11.92
CA GLY A 109 15.76 -0.55 12.65
C GLY A 109 14.88 0.34 13.53
N ASN A 110 15.50 1.31 14.22
CA ASN A 110 14.77 2.22 15.10
C ASN A 110 13.98 3.24 14.28
N GLY A 111 12.69 2.98 14.10
CA GLY A 111 11.77 3.85 13.35
C GLY A 111 11.83 3.72 11.83
N TYR A 112 12.56 2.73 11.28
CA TYR A 112 12.62 2.45 9.86
C TYR A 112 12.73 0.96 9.57
N GLY A 113 12.35 0.53 8.37
CA GLY A 113 12.44 -0.86 7.93
C GLY A 113 11.22 -1.35 7.16
N PHE A 114 11.13 -2.66 6.98
CA PHE A 114 10.00 -3.34 6.37
C PHE A 114 9.13 -3.97 7.47
N SER A 115 7.85 -3.67 7.49
CA SER A 115 6.91 -4.21 8.49
C SER A 115 5.69 -4.80 7.78
N ALA A 116 5.57 -6.13 7.85
CA ALA A 116 4.42 -6.88 7.36
C ALA A 116 4.12 -8.02 8.35
N VAL A 117 3.12 -7.81 9.21
CA VAL A 117 2.76 -8.80 10.23
C VAL A 117 1.85 -9.88 9.67
N PRO A 118 2.09 -11.16 9.98
CA PRO A 118 1.20 -12.26 9.60
C PRO A 118 -0.17 -12.08 10.26
N ARG A 119 -1.23 -12.30 9.50
CA ARG A 119 -2.61 -12.21 9.98
C ARG A 119 -3.06 -13.51 10.62
N ILE A 120 -4.13 -13.45 11.42
CA ILE A 120 -4.80 -14.63 11.98
C ILE A 120 -5.18 -15.59 10.84
N GLY A 121 -4.86 -16.88 11.02
CA GLY A 121 -5.04 -17.91 10.03
C GLY A 121 -3.83 -18.14 9.11
N THR A 122 -2.84 -17.24 9.08
CA THR A 122 -1.61 -17.43 8.30
C THR A 122 -0.78 -18.56 8.89
N GLN A 123 -0.29 -19.45 8.02
CA GLN A 123 0.70 -20.46 8.39
C GLN A 123 2.10 -19.85 8.42
N VAL A 124 2.83 -20.12 9.52
CA VAL A 124 4.16 -19.56 9.77
C VAL A 124 5.16 -20.66 10.13
N LEU A 125 6.43 -20.41 9.83
CA LEU A 125 7.56 -21.21 10.26
C LEU A 125 8.12 -20.61 11.55
N VAL A 126 8.21 -21.42 12.58
CA VAL A 126 8.75 -21.06 13.89
C VAL A 126 10.06 -21.75 14.10
N SER A 127 11.12 -20.98 14.22
CA SER A 127 12.47 -21.46 14.60
C SER A 127 12.71 -21.19 16.07
N TYR A 128 13.65 -21.93 16.66
CA TYR A 128 14.03 -21.80 18.06
C TYR A 128 15.48 -21.36 18.16
N LEU A 129 15.74 -20.21 18.79
CA LEU A 129 17.09 -19.66 18.91
C LEU A 129 17.99 -20.61 19.74
N ASN A 130 19.03 -21.17 19.12
CA ASN A 130 19.92 -22.20 19.69
C ASN A 130 19.19 -23.50 20.10
N GLY A 131 18.07 -23.81 19.45
CA GLY A 131 17.24 -24.96 19.82
C GLY A 131 16.47 -24.78 21.14
N ASP A 132 16.50 -23.61 21.75
CA ASP A 132 15.80 -23.32 23.02
C ASP A 132 14.32 -23.12 22.79
N ILE A 133 13.50 -24.08 23.25
CA ILE A 133 12.03 -24.06 23.10
C ILE A 133 11.36 -22.83 23.75
N ASP A 134 12.04 -22.17 24.70
CA ASP A 134 11.55 -20.96 25.34
C ASP A 134 11.86 -19.68 24.52
N ARG A 135 12.55 -19.82 23.38
CA ARG A 135 12.97 -18.69 22.53
C ARG A 135 12.51 -18.84 21.08
N PRO A 136 11.18 -18.95 20.85
CA PRO A 136 10.62 -19.05 19.50
C PRO A 136 10.76 -17.72 18.75
N ILE A 137 10.93 -17.81 17.43
CA ILE A 137 10.90 -16.69 16.49
C ILE A 137 10.26 -17.17 15.18
N ILE A 138 9.36 -16.38 14.61
CA ILE A 138 8.81 -16.62 13.28
C ILE A 138 9.81 -16.15 12.25
N THR A 139 10.23 -17.04 11.35
CA THR A 139 11.23 -16.80 10.31
C THR A 139 10.63 -16.65 8.93
N GLY A 140 9.37 -17.05 8.73
CA GLY A 140 8.68 -16.93 7.46
C GLY A 140 7.20 -17.28 7.52
N CYS A 141 6.52 -17.03 6.39
CA CYS A 141 5.14 -17.44 6.15
C CYS A 141 5.10 -18.40 4.96
N THR A 142 4.14 -19.31 4.96
CA THR A 142 3.94 -20.26 3.86
C THR A 142 2.51 -20.19 3.34
N TYR A 143 2.35 -20.40 2.04
CA TYR A 143 1.04 -20.68 1.46
C TYR A 143 0.68 -22.14 1.63
N ASP A 144 -0.60 -22.42 1.81
CA ASP A 144 -1.15 -23.77 1.94
C ASP A 144 -2.51 -23.88 1.26
N GLY A 145 -3.20 -25.01 1.43
CA GLY A 145 -4.53 -25.23 0.83
C GLY A 145 -5.62 -24.31 1.38
N ARG A 146 -5.40 -23.60 2.50
CA ARG A 146 -6.34 -22.62 3.08
C ARG A 146 -5.94 -21.19 2.73
N ASN A 147 -4.65 -20.94 2.61
CA ASN A 147 -4.06 -19.63 2.31
C ASN A 147 -3.39 -19.69 0.95
N ALA A 148 -4.15 -19.49 -0.13
CA ALA A 148 -3.64 -19.46 -1.48
C ALA A 148 -2.81 -18.19 -1.74
N PRO A 149 -1.80 -18.25 -2.63
CA PRO A 149 -1.07 -17.06 -3.04
C PRO A 149 -1.97 -16.04 -3.74
N PRO A 150 -1.62 -14.74 -3.73
CA PRO A 150 -2.42 -13.67 -4.33
C PRO A 150 -2.49 -13.74 -5.86
N ILE A 151 -1.63 -14.52 -6.48
CA ILE A 151 -1.59 -14.81 -7.92
C ILE A 151 -1.86 -16.29 -8.17
N LYS A 152 -2.52 -16.60 -9.27
CA LYS A 152 -2.88 -17.97 -9.62
C LYS A 152 -1.71 -18.69 -10.29
N PHE A 153 -1.16 -19.71 -9.63
CA PHE A 153 -0.14 -20.59 -10.17
C PHE A 153 -0.76 -21.86 -10.79
N PRO A 154 -0.12 -22.44 -11.84
CA PRO A 154 1.10 -22.01 -12.51
C PRO A 154 0.89 -20.97 -13.64
N GLU A 155 -0.35 -20.55 -13.91
CA GLU A 155 -0.72 -19.72 -15.07
C GLU A 155 0.02 -18.38 -15.09
N ASN A 156 0.14 -17.73 -13.92
CA ASN A 156 0.74 -16.41 -13.78
C ASN A 156 2.14 -16.46 -13.15
N LYS A 157 2.93 -17.46 -13.50
CA LYS A 157 4.27 -17.67 -12.90
C LYS A 157 5.28 -16.56 -13.17
N THR A 158 5.00 -15.67 -14.13
CA THR A 158 5.82 -14.51 -14.49
C THR A 158 5.51 -13.27 -13.67
N GLN A 159 4.46 -13.33 -12.83
CA GLN A 159 4.08 -12.22 -11.97
C GLN A 159 4.80 -12.26 -10.63
N THR A 160 5.25 -11.08 -10.18
CA THR A 160 5.71 -10.83 -8.81
C THR A 160 4.80 -9.78 -8.20
N THR A 161 4.27 -10.01 -7.00
CA THR A 161 3.36 -9.07 -6.35
C THR A 161 3.64 -8.86 -4.87
N PHE A 162 3.49 -7.60 -4.45
CA PHE A 162 3.32 -7.22 -3.05
C PHE A 162 1.88 -6.72 -2.90
N ARG A 163 1.02 -7.53 -2.27
CA ARG A 163 -0.40 -7.25 -2.15
C ARG A 163 -0.83 -7.31 -0.68
N SER A 164 -1.48 -6.24 -0.23
CA SER A 164 -2.18 -6.20 1.05
C SER A 164 -3.66 -6.50 0.88
N GLN A 165 -4.38 -6.64 1.98
CA GLN A 165 -5.83 -6.81 2.01
C GLN A 165 -6.45 -5.81 2.97
N THR A 166 -7.61 -5.28 2.63
CA THR A 166 -8.37 -4.39 3.52
C THR A 166 -8.76 -5.12 4.80
N HIS A 167 -8.51 -4.48 5.95
CA HIS A 167 -8.89 -5.01 7.26
C HIS A 167 -10.39 -4.90 7.46
N LYS A 168 -11.06 -6.01 7.80
CA LYS A 168 -12.50 -6.10 8.03
C LYS A 168 -13.34 -5.51 6.88
N GLY A 169 -12.87 -5.68 5.64
CA GLY A 169 -13.54 -5.18 4.46
C GLY A 169 -13.05 -5.83 3.18
N GLU A 170 -13.59 -5.43 2.06
CA GLU A 170 -13.18 -5.90 0.74
C GLU A 170 -12.18 -4.96 0.08
N GLY A 171 -11.34 -5.51 -0.79
CA GLY A 171 -10.37 -4.79 -1.58
C GLY A 171 -8.92 -4.96 -1.10
N PHE A 172 -7.99 -4.31 -1.81
CA PHE A 172 -6.56 -4.49 -1.61
C PHE A 172 -5.76 -3.29 -2.13
N ASN A 173 -4.51 -3.15 -1.68
CA ASN A 173 -3.49 -2.35 -2.35
C ASN A 173 -2.45 -3.29 -2.94
N GLU A 174 -1.90 -2.94 -4.12
CA GLU A 174 -0.98 -3.84 -4.83
C GLU A 174 0.12 -3.08 -5.58
N LEU A 175 1.33 -3.59 -5.50
CA LEU A 175 2.41 -3.32 -6.44
C LEU A 175 2.74 -4.65 -7.11
N ARG A 176 2.50 -4.74 -8.43
CA ARG A 176 2.73 -5.95 -9.22
C ARG A 176 3.64 -5.68 -10.39
N PHE A 177 4.48 -6.64 -10.69
CA PHE A 177 5.33 -6.70 -11.88
C PHE A 177 4.88 -7.90 -12.72
N GLU A 178 4.70 -7.69 -14.02
CA GLU A 178 4.53 -8.74 -15.03
C GLU A 178 5.76 -8.76 -15.92
N ASP A 179 6.45 -9.90 -15.99
CA ASP A 179 7.70 -10.05 -16.70
C ASP A 179 7.59 -10.93 -17.97
N ALA A 180 6.37 -11.32 -18.39
CA ALA A 180 6.17 -12.06 -19.62
C ALA A 180 6.58 -11.23 -20.85
N GLY A 181 7.38 -11.79 -21.75
CA GLY A 181 7.87 -11.12 -22.95
C GLY A 181 6.75 -10.48 -23.77
N GLY A 182 6.83 -9.18 -24.04
CA GLY A 182 5.81 -8.40 -24.76
C GLY A 182 4.57 -8.04 -23.95
N LYS A 183 4.54 -8.34 -22.63
CA LYS A 183 3.46 -8.00 -21.71
C LYS A 183 3.96 -7.34 -20.41
N GLN A 184 5.21 -6.91 -20.41
CA GLN A 184 5.83 -6.32 -19.22
C GLN A 184 5.02 -5.14 -18.71
N GLU A 185 4.71 -5.15 -17.41
CA GLU A 185 3.89 -4.13 -16.77
C GLU A 185 4.37 -3.88 -15.33
N VAL A 186 4.31 -2.63 -14.91
CA VAL A 186 4.32 -2.27 -13.48
C VAL A 186 2.94 -1.73 -13.14
N PHE A 187 2.21 -2.44 -12.32
CA PHE A 187 0.87 -2.09 -11.89
C PHE A 187 0.87 -1.60 -10.45
N LEU A 188 0.36 -0.40 -10.21
CA LEU A 188 0.17 0.18 -8.89
C LEU A 188 -1.32 0.44 -8.65
N HIS A 189 -1.87 -0.19 -7.63
CA HIS A 189 -3.28 -0.08 -7.26
C HIS A 189 -3.43 0.39 -5.81
N ALA A 190 -4.16 1.46 -5.62
CA ALA A 190 -4.63 1.92 -4.32
C ALA A 190 -6.14 1.71 -4.21
N GLN A 191 -6.59 1.01 -3.18
CA GLN A 191 -8.02 0.72 -2.96
C GLN A 191 -8.85 1.98 -2.76
N LYS A 192 -8.28 3.02 -2.17
CA LYS A 192 -8.99 4.27 -1.88
C LYS A 192 -8.15 5.47 -2.28
N ASP A 193 -7.22 5.86 -1.48
CA ASP A 193 -6.45 7.09 -1.63
C ASP A 193 -4.97 6.77 -1.94
N MET A 194 -4.39 7.53 -2.87
CA MET A 194 -2.96 7.48 -3.18
C MET A 194 -2.34 8.85 -3.01
N ASN A 195 -1.39 8.98 -2.08
CA ASN A 195 -0.66 10.22 -1.82
C ASN A 195 0.82 10.04 -2.18
N THR A 196 1.34 10.96 -2.99
CA THR A 196 2.77 11.02 -3.33
C THR A 196 3.35 12.32 -2.83
N VAL A 197 4.38 12.25 -1.97
CA VAL A 197 5.10 13.41 -1.46
C VAL A 197 6.55 13.32 -1.88
N VAL A 198 7.03 14.36 -2.56
CA VAL A 198 8.42 14.46 -3.03
C VAL A 198 9.00 15.76 -2.48
N GLN A 199 10.07 15.66 -1.70
CA GLN A 199 10.65 16.82 -1.01
C GLN A 199 11.49 17.72 -1.92
N ASN A 200 11.95 17.21 -3.04
CA ASN A 200 12.74 17.96 -4.02
C ASN A 200 12.12 17.80 -5.42
N ASP A 201 12.74 17.13 -6.34
CA ASP A 201 12.32 17.08 -7.73
C ASP A 201 11.57 15.79 -8.08
N LYS A 202 10.57 15.90 -8.94
CA LYS A 202 9.87 14.77 -9.55
C LYS A 202 9.99 14.82 -11.06
N GLY A 203 10.68 13.86 -11.66
CA GLY A 203 10.76 13.66 -13.11
C GLY A 203 9.83 12.54 -13.56
N THR A 204 9.20 12.69 -14.74
CA THR A 204 8.44 11.63 -15.40
C THR A 204 8.76 11.65 -16.89
N THR A 205 9.24 10.52 -17.43
CA THR A 205 9.51 10.35 -18.87
C THR A 205 8.69 9.18 -19.39
N VAL A 206 7.92 9.41 -20.45
CA VAL A 206 7.08 8.39 -21.09
C VAL A 206 7.49 8.26 -22.54
N GLY A 207 7.93 7.07 -22.96
CA GLY A 207 8.46 6.82 -24.31
C GLY A 207 7.40 6.75 -25.42
N ALA A 208 6.14 6.58 -25.07
CA ALA A 208 5.03 6.52 -26.03
C ALA A 208 3.85 7.38 -25.54
N ASN A 209 2.77 6.80 -25.10
CA ASN A 209 1.55 7.50 -24.75
C ASN A 209 1.40 7.70 -23.23
N HIS A 210 0.98 8.88 -22.83
CA HIS A 210 0.55 9.17 -21.45
C HIS A 210 -0.95 9.49 -21.46
N THR A 211 -1.72 8.78 -20.62
CA THR A 211 -3.17 9.01 -20.46
C THR A 211 -3.47 9.23 -18.99
N GLU A 212 -4.19 10.32 -18.70
CA GLU A 212 -4.70 10.63 -17.36
C GLU A 212 -6.21 10.84 -17.43
N THR A 213 -6.97 10.15 -16.59
CA THR A 213 -8.43 10.28 -16.48
C THR A 213 -8.82 10.62 -15.06
N VAL A 214 -9.46 11.77 -14.86
CA VAL A 214 -9.96 12.22 -13.56
C VAL A 214 -11.48 12.28 -13.63
N MET A 215 -12.16 11.47 -12.82
CA MET A 215 -13.63 11.33 -12.87
C MET A 215 -14.38 12.50 -12.23
N GLN A 216 -13.73 13.31 -11.40
CA GLN A 216 -14.37 14.44 -10.73
C GLN A 216 -13.56 15.73 -10.93
N ASN A 217 -12.70 16.09 -9.99
CA ASN A 217 -12.01 17.36 -9.98
C ASN A 217 -10.50 17.19 -10.09
N GLN A 218 -9.86 17.95 -10.94
CA GLN A 218 -8.42 18.12 -10.99
C GLN A 218 -8.03 19.53 -10.59
N LYS A 219 -7.02 19.67 -9.72
CA LYS A 219 -6.44 20.96 -9.34
C LYS A 219 -4.93 20.93 -9.55
N ILE A 220 -4.41 21.86 -10.33
CA ILE A 220 -2.98 22.08 -10.51
C ILE A 220 -2.63 23.45 -9.92
N SER A 221 -1.62 23.51 -9.04
CA SER A 221 -1.11 24.75 -8.47
C SER A 221 0.39 24.80 -8.62
N VAL A 222 0.90 25.81 -9.32
CA VAL A 222 2.34 25.99 -9.58
C VAL A 222 2.74 27.35 -9.04
N HIS A 223 3.69 27.38 -8.10
CA HIS A 223 4.18 28.62 -7.49
C HIS A 223 5.27 29.32 -8.33
N GLY A 224 5.85 28.62 -9.27
CA GLY A 224 6.84 29.15 -10.20
C GLY A 224 6.32 29.20 -11.62
N THR A 225 7.14 28.84 -12.58
CA THR A 225 6.80 28.85 -14.01
C THR A 225 6.24 27.50 -14.44
N GLN A 226 5.14 27.53 -15.19
CA GLN A 226 4.62 26.37 -15.92
C GLN A 226 4.87 26.54 -17.41
N THR A 227 5.52 25.56 -18.05
CA THR A 227 5.76 25.54 -19.48
C THR A 227 5.13 24.31 -20.10
N THR A 228 4.35 24.51 -21.19
CA THR A 228 3.79 23.41 -21.98
C THR A 228 4.26 23.57 -23.42
N ALA A 229 4.93 22.56 -23.97
CA ALA A 229 5.38 22.52 -25.36
C ALA A 229 4.80 21.31 -26.07
N VAL A 230 4.11 21.52 -27.19
CA VAL A 230 3.48 20.46 -28.00
C VAL A 230 3.96 20.62 -29.43
N GLN A 231 4.55 19.56 -30.01
CA GLN A 231 5.10 19.58 -31.37
C GLN A 231 4.03 19.45 -32.47
N ALA A 232 2.89 18.88 -32.14
CA ALA A 232 1.77 18.68 -33.05
C ALA A 232 0.55 19.49 -32.59
N ASP A 233 -0.63 18.89 -32.59
CA ASP A 233 -1.87 19.55 -32.24
C ASP A 233 -2.10 19.57 -30.71
N GLN A 234 -2.53 20.70 -30.19
CA GLN A 234 -3.07 20.82 -28.85
C GLN A 234 -4.57 21.16 -28.95
N LYS A 235 -5.41 20.34 -28.34
CA LYS A 235 -6.87 20.57 -28.27
C LYS A 235 -7.32 20.79 -26.83
N ASN A 236 -8.02 21.87 -26.56
CA ASN A 236 -8.66 22.15 -25.29
C ASN A 236 -10.18 22.23 -25.49
N ILE A 237 -10.92 21.27 -24.94
CA ILE A 237 -12.37 21.16 -25.10
C ILE A 237 -13.02 21.31 -23.73
N VAL A 238 -13.83 22.34 -23.55
CA VAL A 238 -14.55 22.68 -22.31
C VAL A 238 -16.03 22.76 -22.58
N PHE A 239 -16.84 21.90 -21.98
CA PHE A 239 -18.30 21.91 -22.14
C PHE A 239 -19.00 22.92 -21.22
N GLY A 240 -18.29 23.47 -20.26
CA GLY A 240 -18.79 24.53 -19.36
C GLY A 240 -18.14 25.86 -19.64
N LYS A 241 -17.86 26.62 -18.59
CA LYS A 241 -17.21 27.92 -18.68
C LYS A 241 -15.68 27.76 -18.58
N GLN A 242 -14.97 28.48 -19.44
CA GLN A 242 -13.51 28.63 -19.34
C GLN A 242 -13.22 30.09 -18.96
N HIS A 243 -12.43 30.30 -17.89
CA HIS A 243 -11.94 31.58 -17.46
C HIS A 243 -10.43 31.63 -17.59
N SER A 244 -9.88 32.63 -18.27
CA SER A 244 -8.45 32.93 -18.29
C SER A 244 -8.24 34.30 -17.69
N ILE A 245 -7.58 34.37 -16.55
CA ILE A 245 -7.30 35.61 -15.81
C ILE A 245 -5.81 35.75 -15.70
N VAL A 246 -5.25 36.84 -16.23
CA VAL A 246 -3.82 37.12 -16.25
C VAL A 246 -3.61 38.53 -15.74
N ASP A 247 -2.72 38.69 -14.75
CA ASP A 247 -2.36 40.03 -14.20
C ASP A 247 -1.30 40.74 -15.05
N GLY A 248 -0.65 40.03 -15.96
CA GLY A 248 0.33 40.57 -16.88
C GLY A 248 -0.15 40.61 -18.36
N GLU A 249 0.78 40.44 -19.28
CA GLU A 249 0.51 40.40 -20.71
C GLU A 249 -0.02 39.03 -21.14
N VAL A 250 -0.99 39.02 -22.05
CA VAL A 250 -1.42 37.83 -22.81
C VAL A 250 -0.97 37.99 -24.26
N LEU A 251 0.02 37.22 -24.69
CA LEU A 251 0.46 37.16 -26.08
C LEU A 251 -0.13 35.90 -26.74
N ILE A 252 -0.92 36.14 -27.82
CA ILE A 252 -1.41 35.09 -28.71
C ILE A 252 -0.88 35.37 -30.12
N ALA A 253 0.03 34.51 -30.57
CA ALA A 253 0.66 34.65 -31.88
C ALA A 253 0.46 33.37 -32.71
N SER A 254 0.17 33.53 -34.02
CA SER A 254 -0.01 32.43 -34.95
C SER A 254 0.57 32.80 -36.32
N ALA A 255 1.33 31.88 -36.93
CA ALA A 255 1.82 32.08 -38.29
C ALA A 255 0.74 31.86 -39.37
N GLN A 256 -0.36 31.17 -39.06
CA GLN A 256 -1.41 30.79 -40.00
C GLN A 256 -2.71 31.60 -39.81
N GLY A 257 -2.80 32.40 -38.74
CA GLY A 257 -3.98 33.20 -38.41
C GLY A 257 -4.62 32.82 -37.08
N ILE A 258 -5.43 33.74 -36.54
CA ILE A 258 -6.19 33.60 -35.31
C ILE A 258 -7.67 33.82 -35.62
N ARG A 259 -8.53 32.89 -35.18
CA ARG A 259 -9.98 33.00 -35.34
C ARG A 259 -10.66 32.89 -33.98
N LEU A 260 -11.51 33.87 -33.65
CA LEU A 260 -12.38 33.86 -32.49
C LEU A 260 -13.82 33.85 -33.00
N ILE A 261 -14.61 32.86 -32.66
CA ILE A 261 -15.98 32.67 -33.14
C ILE A 261 -16.92 32.54 -31.96
N SER A 262 -18.02 33.26 -31.99
CA SER A 262 -19.12 33.18 -31.02
C SER A 262 -20.47 33.31 -31.73
N GLY A 263 -21.23 32.24 -31.88
CA GLY A 263 -22.48 32.21 -32.65
C GLY A 263 -22.28 32.74 -34.08
N ASN A 264 -22.97 33.79 -34.45
CA ASN A 264 -22.89 34.43 -35.77
C ASN A 264 -21.84 35.55 -35.89
N SER A 265 -20.95 35.67 -34.87
CA SER A 265 -19.90 36.69 -34.86
C SER A 265 -18.53 36.06 -34.93
N ALA A 266 -17.62 36.62 -35.72
CA ALA A 266 -16.25 36.18 -35.84
C ALA A 266 -15.28 37.36 -35.96
N LEU A 267 -14.12 37.23 -35.32
CA LEU A 267 -12.92 38.04 -35.52
C LEU A 267 -11.83 37.14 -36.08
N GLN A 268 -11.25 37.51 -37.23
CA GLN A 268 -10.17 36.76 -37.86
C GLN A 268 -8.99 37.69 -38.13
N LEU A 269 -7.83 37.29 -37.66
CA LEU A 269 -6.55 37.95 -37.99
C LEU A 269 -5.84 37.02 -38.99
N ASN A 270 -5.59 37.52 -40.18
CA ASN A 270 -4.97 36.78 -41.27
C ASN A 270 -3.47 37.01 -41.36
N PRO A 271 -2.68 36.07 -41.89
CA PRO A 271 -1.23 36.20 -42.01
C PRO A 271 -0.81 37.30 -43.02
N ASP A 272 -1.69 37.74 -43.95
CA ASP A 272 -1.46 38.80 -44.93
C ASP A 272 -1.64 40.23 -44.33
N GLY A 273 -1.90 40.31 -43.02
CA GLY A 273 -2.14 41.57 -42.31
C GLY A 273 -3.58 42.07 -42.34
N THR A 274 -4.49 41.33 -42.95
CA THR A 274 -5.93 41.73 -42.95
C THR A 274 -6.62 41.28 -41.66
N ILE A 275 -7.54 42.12 -41.16
CA ILE A 275 -8.43 41.83 -40.04
C ILE A 275 -9.86 41.80 -40.57
N THR A 276 -10.54 40.69 -40.37
CA THR A 276 -11.94 40.52 -40.78
C THR A 276 -12.84 40.44 -39.56
N LEU A 277 -13.88 41.27 -39.53
CA LEU A 277 -14.94 41.22 -38.52
C LEU A 277 -16.25 40.89 -39.24
N VAL A 278 -16.95 39.87 -38.75
CA VAL A 278 -18.25 39.43 -39.26
C VAL A 278 -19.24 39.41 -38.11
N CYS A 279 -20.36 40.13 -38.24
CA CYS A 279 -21.43 40.18 -37.26
C CYS A 279 -22.71 40.72 -37.89
N ASN A 280 -23.87 40.47 -37.27
CA ASN A 280 -25.14 41.01 -37.75
C ASN A 280 -25.26 42.54 -37.47
N ASN A 281 -24.79 42.98 -36.29
CA ASN A 281 -24.78 44.37 -35.86
C ASN A 281 -23.42 44.72 -35.29
N PHE A 282 -22.93 45.89 -35.57
CA PHE A 282 -21.63 46.37 -35.14
C PHE A 282 -21.77 47.74 -34.46
N ASP A 283 -21.45 47.83 -33.19
CA ASP A 283 -21.55 49.04 -32.39
C ASP A 283 -20.18 49.45 -31.85
N PHE A 284 -19.76 50.67 -32.11
CA PHE A 284 -18.60 51.33 -31.51
C PHE A 284 -19.03 52.28 -30.39
N TYR A 285 -18.66 52.00 -29.14
CA TYR A 285 -18.83 52.89 -28.02
C TYR A 285 -17.49 53.39 -27.49
N GLY A 286 -17.32 54.74 -27.45
CA GLY A 286 -16.16 55.37 -26.83
C GLY A 286 -16.61 56.34 -25.74
N HIS A 287 -15.99 56.27 -24.57
CA HIS A 287 -16.20 57.28 -23.50
C HIS A 287 -15.35 58.52 -23.66
N GLY A 288 -14.59 58.64 -24.75
CA GLY A 288 -13.74 59.75 -25.12
C GLY A 288 -13.65 59.91 -26.64
N SER A 289 -12.56 60.52 -27.16
CA SER A 289 -12.36 60.67 -28.60
C SER A 289 -11.89 59.38 -29.25
N GLY A 290 -12.52 58.94 -30.35
CA GLY A 290 -12.09 57.85 -31.23
C GLY A 290 -11.52 58.39 -32.53
N ARG A 291 -10.55 57.67 -33.14
CA ARG A 291 -10.04 57.95 -34.48
C ARG A 291 -10.08 56.68 -35.31
N ILE A 292 -10.62 56.75 -36.50
CA ILE A 292 -10.47 55.78 -37.58
C ILE A 292 -9.68 56.49 -38.67
N GLY A 293 -8.50 55.96 -38.97
CA GLY A 293 -7.62 56.54 -40.01
C GLY A 293 -7.11 55.45 -40.92
N THR A 294 -7.07 55.75 -42.23
CA THR A 294 -6.47 54.88 -43.24
C THR A 294 -5.40 55.67 -44.01
N GLY A 295 -4.43 54.96 -44.59
CA GLY A 295 -3.37 55.59 -45.38
C GLY A 295 -3.89 56.13 -46.72
N GLU A 296 -4.91 55.56 -47.32
CA GLU A 296 -5.34 55.89 -48.67
C GLU A 296 -6.86 56.13 -48.77
N LEU A 297 -7.73 55.16 -48.44
CA LEU A 297 -9.18 55.26 -48.60
C LEU A 297 -9.89 54.65 -47.42
N LEU A 298 -10.89 55.34 -46.86
CA LEU A 298 -11.85 54.77 -45.91
C LEU A 298 -13.20 54.67 -46.60
N ASP A 299 -13.66 53.49 -46.93
CA ASP A 299 -14.98 53.24 -47.46
C ASP A 299 -15.88 52.59 -46.42
N LEU A 300 -16.93 53.27 -45.97
CA LEU A 300 -17.86 52.85 -44.94
C LEU A 300 -19.11 52.16 -45.47
N ASN A 301 -19.33 52.16 -46.81
CA ASN A 301 -20.53 51.62 -47.40
C ASN A 301 -20.29 51.09 -48.82
N MET A 302 -19.67 49.93 -48.96
CA MET A 302 -19.50 49.30 -50.28
C MET A 302 -20.76 48.57 -50.71
N ASP A 303 -21.51 49.18 -51.65
CA ASP A 303 -22.56 48.48 -52.34
C ASP A 303 -21.99 47.36 -53.22
N GLY A 304 -22.21 46.09 -52.82
CA GLY A 304 -22.14 44.96 -53.68
C GLY A 304 -20.95 43.98 -53.53
N ALA A 305 -19.97 44.22 -52.70
CA ALA A 305 -18.97 43.20 -52.36
C ALA A 305 -19.30 42.56 -51.01
N GLY A 306 -20.11 41.56 -51.00
CA GLY A 306 -20.32 40.72 -49.85
C GLY A 306 -18.98 40.04 -49.45
N PRO A 307 -18.71 39.81 -48.17
CA PRO A 307 -17.52 39.09 -47.74
C PRO A 307 -17.49 37.75 -48.44
N GLY A 308 -16.44 37.51 -49.24
CA GLY A 308 -16.25 36.23 -49.90
C GLY A 308 -16.33 35.08 -48.89
N ASN A 309 -17.21 34.17 -49.16
CA ASN A 309 -17.47 32.86 -48.50
C ASN A 309 -16.66 32.57 -47.22
N LEU A 310 -16.82 33.36 -46.17
CA LEU A 310 -16.49 32.92 -44.82
C LEU A 310 -17.54 31.86 -44.42
N LYS A 311 -17.16 30.58 -44.53
CA LYS A 311 -17.98 29.52 -43.94
C LYS A 311 -18.03 29.73 -42.44
N MET A 312 -19.10 30.34 -41.96
CA MET A 312 -19.41 30.59 -40.56
C MET A 312 -20.18 29.41 -39.91
N GLU A 313 -19.97 28.21 -40.40
CA GLU A 313 -20.52 27.07 -39.67
C GLU A 313 -19.60 26.80 -38.48
N PRO A 314 -20.05 27.04 -37.22
CA PRO A 314 -19.41 26.46 -36.09
C PRO A 314 -19.47 24.93 -36.33
N ASP A 315 -18.34 24.26 -36.42
CA ASP A 315 -18.30 22.82 -36.55
C ASP A 315 -18.82 22.18 -35.25
N THR A 316 -20.15 22.22 -35.12
CA THR A 316 -20.86 21.58 -33.99
C THR A 316 -20.71 20.09 -34.05
N SER A 317 -20.32 19.52 -35.21
CA SER A 317 -20.03 18.09 -35.35
C SER A 317 -18.77 17.71 -34.60
N THR A 318 -17.73 18.54 -34.59
CA THR A 318 -16.49 18.32 -33.82
C THR A 318 -16.74 18.34 -32.31
N ILE A 319 -17.61 19.20 -31.81
CA ILE A 319 -17.98 19.26 -30.39
C ILE A 319 -18.80 18.02 -29.99
N ALA A 320 -19.76 17.59 -30.84
CA ALA A 320 -20.56 16.41 -30.61
C ALA A 320 -19.72 15.13 -30.64
N GLN A 321 -18.82 14.99 -31.63
CA GLN A 321 -17.87 13.85 -31.72
C GLN A 321 -16.89 13.79 -30.56
N ALA A 322 -16.36 14.94 -30.13
CA ALA A 322 -15.49 15.01 -28.96
C ALA A 322 -16.24 14.57 -27.70
N LYS A 323 -17.51 14.97 -27.55
CA LYS A 323 -18.32 14.58 -26.40
C LYS A 323 -18.53 13.05 -26.33
N ASP A 324 -18.82 12.41 -27.44
CA ASP A 324 -19.01 10.96 -27.51
C ASP A 324 -17.69 10.18 -27.36
N GLN A 325 -16.57 10.75 -27.82
CA GLN A 325 -15.23 10.14 -27.71
C GLN A 325 -14.67 10.19 -26.29
N PHE A 326 -14.79 11.33 -25.62
CA PHE A 326 -14.21 11.55 -24.29
C PHE A 326 -15.15 11.21 -23.12
N PHE A 327 -16.46 11.20 -23.37
CA PHE A 327 -17.48 10.91 -22.36
C PHE A 327 -18.54 9.94 -22.93
N PRO A 328 -18.17 8.68 -23.21
CA PRO A 328 -19.12 7.70 -23.70
C PRO A 328 -20.26 7.54 -22.69
N LYS A 329 -21.50 7.55 -23.19
CA LYS A 329 -22.67 7.24 -22.37
C LYS A 329 -22.49 5.82 -21.82
N LYS A 330 -22.58 5.65 -20.49
CA LYS A 330 -22.60 4.35 -19.83
C LYS A 330 -23.83 3.56 -20.20
#